data_56ef692cc9b665df2f8527dbb005bc53
#
_entry.id   56ef692cc9b665df2f8527dbb005bc53
#
_cell.length_a   1.000
_cell.length_b   1.000
_cell.length_c   1.000
_cell.angle_alpha   90.00
_cell.angle_beta   90.00
_cell.angle_gamma   90.00
#
_symmetry.space_group_name_H-M   'P 1'
#
loop_
_entity.id
_entity.type
_entity.pdbx_description
1 polymer ?
#
loop_
_entity_poly.entity_id
_entity_poly.type
_entity_poly.pdbx_seq_one_letter_code
_entity_poly.pdbx_strand_id
1 'polypeptide(L)'
;MKHSRERFVWFLVALIALGAAPLAAGQSRETGAIVGTVTDGRKEPLPGASVTLTGRNLMGSRAAVADAGGAFRFPALPPGEYSVTAELSGFKTAVQENIRLTTTVTLTVGFVLEEAAVSAEVTVMAKSPTVDVRSAETASITLSDEVL
;
A
#
# COMPACT_ATOMS: atom_id res chain seq x y z
N MET A 1 59.25 47.56 8.35
CA MET A 1 58.38 47.47 7.15
C MET A 1 58.02 46.03 6.73
N LYS A 2 58.50 45.01 7.40
CA LYS A 2 58.25 43.57 7.03
C LYS A 2 56.95 43.03 7.56
N HIS A 3 56.49 43.47 8.74
CA HIS A 3 55.30 42.96 9.44
C HIS A 3 53.95 43.41 8.82
N SER A 4 53.97 44.49 8.04
CA SER A 4 52.73 44.99 7.40
C SER A 4 52.28 44.14 6.25
N ARG A 5 53.22 43.53 5.50
CA ARG A 5 52.94 42.68 4.35
C ARG A 5 52.38 41.31 4.78
N GLU A 6 52.91 40.77 5.87
CA GLU A 6 52.46 39.51 6.43
C GLU A 6 50.99 39.59 6.93
N ARG A 7 50.65 40.69 7.62
CA ARG A 7 49.32 40.93 8.10
C ARG A 7 48.31 41.09 6.93
N PHE A 8 48.74 41.72 5.86
CA PHE A 8 47.93 41.91 4.67
C PHE A 8 47.67 40.58 3.92
N VAL A 9 48.65 39.66 3.87
CA VAL A 9 48.51 38.33 3.29
C VAL A 9 47.52 37.51 4.10
N TRP A 10 47.60 37.53 5.43
CA TRP A 10 46.66 36.82 6.29
C TRP A 10 45.22 37.34 6.19
N PHE A 11 45.05 38.64 6.02
CA PHE A 11 43.71 39.23 5.74
C PHE A 11 43.16 38.78 4.40
N LEU A 12 44.01 38.66 3.38
CA LEU A 12 43.59 38.22 2.05
C LEU A 12 43.23 36.75 2.01
N VAL A 13 43.99 35.91 2.73
CA VAL A 13 43.68 34.47 2.91
C VAL A 13 42.38 34.29 3.71
N ALA A 14 42.15 35.06 4.76
CA ALA A 14 40.92 35.02 5.53
C ALA A 14 39.70 35.46 4.71
N LEU A 15 39.86 36.44 3.84
CA LEU A 15 38.78 36.90 2.95
C LEU A 15 38.39 35.86 1.89
N ILE A 16 39.38 35.11 1.38
CA ILE A 16 39.14 34.01 0.41
C ILE A 16 38.46 32.81 1.10
N ALA A 17 38.80 32.52 2.36
CA ALA A 17 38.19 31.43 3.13
C ALA A 17 36.72 31.70 3.48
N LEU A 18 36.32 32.97 3.59
CA LEU A 18 34.93 33.36 3.88
C LEU A 18 34.00 33.31 2.64
N GLY A 19 34.58 33.27 1.43
CA GLY A 19 33.84 33.21 0.16
C GLY A 19 33.46 31.79 -0.30
N ALA A 20 33.96 30.75 0.34
CA ALA A 20 33.67 29.35 0.00
C ALA A 20 32.55 28.76 0.85
N ALA A 21 31.45 29.51 1.07
CA ALA A 21 30.24 28.87 1.56
C ALA A 21 29.72 27.95 0.45
N PRO A 22 29.66 26.62 0.65
CA PRO A 22 29.01 25.76 -0.34
C PRO A 22 27.57 26.22 -0.43
N LEU A 23 27.17 26.74 -1.59
CA LEU A 23 25.78 26.82 -1.99
C LEU A 23 25.27 25.37 -1.96
N ALA A 24 24.76 24.94 -0.82
CA ALA A 24 23.94 23.75 -0.74
C ALA A 24 22.71 24.03 -1.59
N ALA A 25 22.86 23.79 -2.91
CA ALA A 25 21.74 23.72 -3.83
C ALA A 25 20.86 22.59 -3.30
N GLY A 26 19.87 22.96 -2.50
CA GLY A 26 18.83 22.04 -2.07
C GLY A 26 18.21 21.47 -3.34
N GLN A 27 18.53 20.22 -3.66
CA GLN A 27 17.87 19.49 -4.73
C GLN A 27 16.41 19.34 -4.31
N SER A 28 15.59 20.29 -4.72
CA SER A 28 14.14 20.19 -4.61
C SER A 28 13.73 18.99 -5.46
N ARG A 29 13.52 17.86 -4.82
CA ARG A 29 12.88 16.73 -5.50
C ARG A 29 11.50 17.21 -5.86
N GLU A 30 11.26 17.42 -7.13
CA GLU A 30 9.94 17.75 -7.66
C GLU A 30 9.02 16.55 -7.35
N THR A 31 8.13 16.73 -6.40
CA THR A 31 7.19 15.72 -5.96
C THR A 31 5.76 16.21 -6.15
N GLY A 32 4.85 15.31 -6.44
CA GLY A 32 3.42 15.57 -6.42
C GLY A 32 2.78 15.06 -5.13
N ALA A 33 1.47 15.18 -5.05
CA ALA A 33 0.67 14.61 -3.98
C ALA A 33 -0.61 13.99 -4.56
N ILE A 34 -1.09 12.93 -3.92
CA ILE A 34 -2.41 12.37 -4.17
C ILE A 34 -3.23 12.59 -2.92
N VAL A 35 -4.39 13.22 -3.08
CA VAL A 35 -5.38 13.43 -2.03
C VAL A 35 -6.70 12.82 -2.49
N GLY A 36 -7.58 12.50 -1.56
CA GLY A 36 -8.87 11.96 -1.95
C GLY A 36 -9.82 11.81 -0.80
N THR A 37 -11.00 11.32 -1.12
CA THR A 37 -12.04 11.00 -0.15
C THR A 37 -12.59 9.62 -0.41
N VAL A 38 -12.96 8.94 0.67
CA VAL A 38 -13.64 7.65 0.65
C VAL A 38 -15.04 7.85 1.18
N THR A 39 -16.05 7.51 0.38
CA THR A 39 -17.46 7.64 0.70
C THR A 39 -18.20 6.34 0.41
N ASP A 40 -19.40 6.21 0.96
CA ASP A 40 -20.32 5.15 0.59
C ASP A 40 -21.16 5.50 -0.67
N GLY A 41 -22.08 4.61 -1.06
CA GLY A 41 -23.00 4.83 -2.16
C GLY A 41 -24.00 5.98 -1.95
N ARG A 42 -24.14 6.48 -0.72
CA ARG A 42 -24.98 7.63 -0.33
C ARG A 42 -24.19 8.93 -0.23
N LYS A 43 -22.88 8.88 -0.55
CA LYS A 43 -21.92 9.97 -0.41
C LYS A 43 -21.63 10.34 1.06
N GLU A 44 -21.86 9.43 2.00
CA GLU A 44 -21.44 9.60 3.38
C GLU A 44 -19.96 9.27 3.52
N PRO A 45 -19.18 10.08 4.26
CA PRO A 45 -17.76 9.81 4.46
C PRO A 45 -17.54 8.54 5.27
N LEU A 46 -16.56 7.75 4.87
CA LEU A 46 -16.18 6.50 5.53
C LEU A 46 -14.86 6.67 6.30
N PRO A 47 -14.92 7.10 7.57
CA PRO A 47 -13.74 7.22 8.39
C PRO A 47 -13.15 5.85 8.70
N GLY A 48 -11.83 5.79 8.84
CA GLY A 48 -11.14 4.56 9.18
C GLY A 48 -10.88 3.62 7.98
N ALA A 49 -11.30 4.00 6.77
CA ALA A 49 -10.97 3.25 5.58
C ALA A 49 -9.45 3.22 5.37
N SER A 50 -8.89 2.04 5.14
CA SER A 50 -7.50 1.84 4.82
C SER A 50 -7.29 2.11 3.33
N VAL A 51 -6.40 3.04 3.01
CA VAL A 51 -6.05 3.37 1.62
C VAL A 51 -4.61 3.01 1.38
N THR A 52 -4.36 2.13 0.42
CA THR A 52 -3.02 1.65 0.06
C THR A 52 -2.64 2.17 -1.31
N LEU A 53 -1.47 2.81 -1.40
CA LEU A 53 -0.88 3.32 -2.63
C LEU A 53 0.28 2.42 -3.05
N THR A 54 0.27 1.98 -4.30
CA THR A 54 1.37 1.26 -4.95
C THR A 54 1.78 1.95 -6.25
N GLY A 55 3.02 1.76 -6.67
CA GLY A 55 3.50 2.35 -7.91
C GLY A 55 4.91 1.90 -8.25
N ARG A 56 5.27 1.90 -9.53
CA ARG A 56 6.59 1.44 -10.01
C ARG A 56 7.76 2.28 -9.48
N ASN A 57 7.51 3.57 -9.26
CA ASN A 57 8.52 4.51 -8.76
C ASN A 57 8.50 4.65 -7.22
N LEU A 58 7.69 3.83 -6.55
CA LEU A 58 7.61 3.76 -5.10
C LEU A 58 8.36 2.51 -4.62
N MET A 59 9.26 2.67 -3.68
CA MET A 59 9.89 1.52 -3.01
C MET A 59 8.88 0.92 -2.02
N GLY A 60 8.13 -0.10 -2.47
CA GLY A 60 7.08 -0.75 -1.69
C GLY A 60 5.70 -0.08 -1.84
N SER A 61 4.87 -0.21 -0.82
CA SER A 61 3.53 0.42 -0.74
C SER A 61 3.50 1.48 0.36
N ARG A 62 2.60 2.45 0.22
CA ARG A 62 2.27 3.40 1.29
C ARG A 62 0.83 3.22 1.69
N ALA A 63 0.57 3.24 2.99
CA ALA A 63 -0.77 3.18 3.52
C ALA A 63 -1.13 4.49 4.23
N ALA A 64 -2.39 4.88 4.15
CA ALA A 64 -3.00 5.97 4.87
C ALA A 64 -4.38 5.53 5.36
N VAL A 65 -4.85 6.14 6.44
CA VAL A 65 -6.21 5.89 6.96
C VAL A 65 -7.02 7.14 6.71
N ALA A 66 -8.25 6.96 6.22
CA ALA A 66 -9.18 8.04 6.01
C ALA A 66 -9.59 8.68 7.35
N ASP A 67 -9.59 10.00 7.40
CA ASP A 67 -9.95 10.78 8.59
C ASP A 67 -11.49 10.79 8.85
N ALA A 68 -11.93 11.58 9.82
CA ALA A 68 -13.35 11.70 10.17
C ALA A 68 -14.25 12.19 9.00
N GLY A 69 -13.68 12.89 8.04
CA GLY A 69 -14.35 13.33 6.81
C GLY A 69 -14.15 12.36 5.64
N GLY A 70 -13.59 11.16 5.88
CA GLY A 70 -13.26 10.21 4.82
C GLY A 70 -12.07 10.63 3.97
N ALA A 71 -11.34 11.71 4.32
CA ALA A 71 -10.26 12.22 3.52
C ALA A 71 -8.94 11.48 3.80
N PHE A 72 -8.15 11.30 2.76
CA PHE A 72 -6.80 10.73 2.84
C PHE A 72 -5.81 11.55 2.03
N ARG A 73 -4.51 11.42 2.35
CA ARG A 73 -3.45 12.15 1.66
C ARG A 73 -2.14 11.37 1.61
N PHE A 74 -1.53 11.36 0.43
CA PHE A 74 -0.19 10.87 0.19
C PHE A 74 0.69 12.02 -0.30
N PRO A 75 1.49 12.66 0.56
CA PRO A 75 2.39 13.73 0.17
C PRO A 75 3.71 13.20 -0.39
N ALA A 76 4.45 14.07 -1.07
CA ALA A 76 5.83 13.83 -1.51
C ALA A 76 6.01 12.53 -2.31
N LEU A 77 5.16 12.36 -3.34
CA LEU A 77 5.24 11.24 -4.26
C LEU A 77 6.11 11.62 -5.47
N PRO A 78 7.03 10.76 -5.90
CA PRO A 78 7.73 10.94 -7.16
C PRO A 78 6.74 10.88 -8.34
N PRO A 79 7.04 11.50 -9.47
CA PRO A 79 6.19 11.37 -10.65
C PRO A 79 6.19 9.93 -11.16
N GLY A 80 5.04 9.47 -11.61
CA GLY A 80 4.89 8.10 -12.09
C GLY A 80 3.44 7.62 -12.17
N GLU A 81 3.29 6.34 -12.43
CA GLU A 81 1.99 5.67 -12.45
C GLU A 81 1.75 4.97 -11.11
N TYR A 82 0.55 5.15 -10.60
CA TYR A 82 0.13 4.68 -9.29
C TYR A 82 -1.17 3.91 -9.37
N SER A 83 -1.34 3.01 -8.42
CA SER A 83 -2.59 2.31 -8.14
C SER A 83 -2.97 2.57 -6.69
N VAL A 84 -4.21 2.94 -6.44
CA VAL A 84 -4.74 3.19 -5.10
C VAL A 84 -5.85 2.21 -4.82
N THR A 85 -5.77 1.55 -3.69
CA THR A 85 -6.75 0.57 -3.20
C THR A 85 -7.37 1.10 -1.92
N ALA A 86 -8.68 1.17 -1.83
CA ALA A 86 -9.42 1.55 -0.64
C ALA A 86 -10.19 0.35 -0.08
N GLU A 87 -10.04 0.09 1.22
CA GLU A 87 -10.61 -1.05 1.92
C GLU A 87 -11.22 -0.61 3.25
N LEU A 88 -12.40 -1.14 3.55
CA LEU A 88 -13.05 -0.96 4.84
C LEU A 88 -13.83 -2.23 5.19
N SER A 89 -13.80 -2.65 6.45
CA SER A 89 -14.54 -3.82 6.91
C SER A 89 -16.05 -3.62 6.69
N GLY A 90 -16.70 -4.59 6.04
CA GLY A 90 -18.11 -4.51 5.67
C GLY A 90 -18.37 -3.84 4.32
N PHE A 91 -17.34 -3.43 3.61
CA PHE A 91 -17.44 -2.83 2.27
C PHE A 91 -16.62 -3.63 1.26
N LYS A 92 -16.97 -3.49 -0.01
CA LYS A 92 -16.18 -4.05 -1.11
C LYS A 92 -14.94 -3.20 -1.33
N THR A 93 -13.82 -3.84 -1.56
CA THR A 93 -12.56 -3.18 -1.93
C THR A 93 -12.73 -2.44 -3.26
N ALA A 94 -12.34 -1.18 -3.28
CA ALA A 94 -12.29 -0.37 -4.50
C ALA A 94 -10.84 -0.14 -4.92
N VAL A 95 -10.54 -0.35 -6.20
CA VAL A 95 -9.20 -0.16 -6.77
C VAL A 95 -9.29 0.83 -7.92
N GLN A 96 -8.38 1.79 -7.93
CA GLN A 96 -8.22 2.70 -9.06
C GLN A 96 -6.78 2.63 -9.56
N GLU A 97 -6.62 2.14 -10.76
CA GLU A 97 -5.33 1.95 -11.42
C GLU A 97 -5.04 3.06 -12.43
N ASN A 98 -3.81 3.07 -12.93
CA ASN A 98 -3.36 4.00 -13.99
C ASN A 98 -3.48 5.47 -13.61
N ILE A 99 -3.27 5.81 -12.35
CA ILE A 99 -3.22 7.17 -11.85
C ILE A 99 -1.86 7.75 -12.22
N ARG A 100 -1.83 8.62 -13.23
CA ARG A 100 -0.59 9.27 -13.67
C ARG A 100 -0.36 10.57 -12.89
N LEU A 101 0.64 10.57 -12.03
CA LEU A 101 1.08 11.72 -11.26
C LEU A 101 2.27 12.40 -11.93
N THR A 102 2.16 13.70 -12.16
CA THR A 102 3.25 14.54 -12.63
C THR A 102 3.82 15.39 -11.50
N THR A 103 4.99 16.00 -11.72
CA THR A 103 5.63 16.86 -10.74
C THR A 103 4.80 18.10 -10.43
N THR A 104 4.85 18.57 -9.18
CA THR A 104 4.21 19.80 -8.70
C THR A 104 2.66 19.77 -8.74
N VAL A 105 2.04 18.61 -9.05
CA VAL A 105 0.59 18.48 -9.15
C VAL A 105 0.04 17.76 -7.91
N THR A 106 -1.09 18.26 -7.41
CA THR A 106 -1.93 17.53 -6.47
C THR A 106 -3.09 16.93 -7.22
N LEU A 107 -3.16 15.60 -7.27
CA LEU A 107 -4.25 14.87 -7.90
C LEU A 107 -5.30 14.51 -6.86
N THR A 108 -6.57 14.74 -7.19
CA THR A 108 -7.70 14.37 -6.32
C THR A 108 -8.38 13.12 -6.85
N VAL A 109 -8.55 12.11 -5.97
CA VAL A 109 -9.16 10.81 -6.29
C VAL A 109 -10.32 10.56 -5.34
N GLY A 110 -11.48 10.17 -5.87
CA GLY A 110 -12.64 9.80 -5.06
C GLY A 110 -12.91 8.30 -5.12
N PHE A 111 -13.13 7.68 -3.96
CA PHE A 111 -13.58 6.30 -3.87
C PHE A 111 -15.01 6.24 -3.35
N VAL A 112 -15.83 5.44 -4.01
CA VAL A 112 -17.17 5.08 -3.53
C VAL A 112 -17.11 3.58 -3.21
N LEU A 113 -17.23 3.24 -1.93
CA LEU A 113 -17.26 1.87 -1.47
C LEU A 113 -18.72 1.41 -1.37
N GLU A 114 -19.02 0.27 -1.97
CA GLU A 114 -20.31 -0.39 -1.83
C GLU A 114 -20.29 -1.29 -0.60
N GLU A 115 -21.38 -1.33 0.16
CA GLU A 115 -21.54 -2.28 1.24
C GLU A 115 -21.39 -3.71 0.69
N ALA A 116 -20.51 -4.49 1.31
CA ALA A 116 -20.43 -5.90 1.01
C ALA A 116 -21.74 -6.53 1.50
N ALA A 117 -22.58 -6.98 0.58
CA ALA A 117 -23.71 -7.82 0.96
C ALA A 117 -23.15 -8.99 1.76
N VAL A 118 -23.53 -9.13 3.03
CA VAL A 118 -23.19 -10.28 3.85
C VAL A 118 -23.94 -11.47 3.27
N SER A 119 -23.45 -12.02 2.17
CA SER A 119 -23.75 -13.39 1.82
C SER A 119 -23.06 -14.23 2.88
N ALA A 120 -23.78 -14.54 3.93
CA ALA A 120 -23.44 -15.62 4.83
C ALA A 120 -23.59 -16.94 4.05
N GLU A 121 -22.77 -17.13 3.05
CA GLU A 121 -22.49 -18.43 2.50
C GLU A 121 -21.55 -19.11 3.48
N VAL A 122 -22.16 -19.54 4.61
CA VAL A 122 -21.54 -20.54 5.45
C VAL A 122 -21.49 -21.81 4.59
N THR A 123 -20.47 -21.93 3.77
CA THR A 123 -20.08 -23.22 3.22
C THR A 123 -19.55 -24.03 4.39
N VAL A 124 -20.48 -24.59 5.17
CA VAL A 124 -20.18 -25.70 6.06
C VAL A 124 -19.79 -26.85 5.14
N MET A 125 -18.52 -26.94 4.78
CA MET A 125 -17.95 -28.18 4.32
C MET A 125 -17.93 -29.11 5.55
N ALA A 126 -19.11 -29.64 5.87
CA ALA A 126 -19.18 -30.86 6.64
C ALA A 126 -18.50 -31.92 5.77
N LYS A 127 -17.20 -32.12 5.96
CA LYS A 127 -16.55 -33.37 5.64
C LYS A 127 -17.26 -34.42 6.49
N SER A 128 -18.32 -35.01 5.95
CA SER A 128 -18.82 -36.28 6.45
C SER A 128 -17.63 -37.24 6.36
N PRO A 129 -17.20 -37.84 7.48
CA PRO A 129 -16.26 -38.92 7.41
C PRO A 129 -16.98 -40.03 6.65
N THR A 130 -16.59 -40.28 5.43
CA THR A 130 -16.97 -41.45 4.69
C THR A 130 -16.29 -42.61 5.42
N VAL A 131 -17.04 -43.26 6.29
CA VAL A 131 -16.64 -44.55 6.82
C VAL A 131 -16.73 -45.50 5.68
N ASP A 132 -15.58 -45.84 5.14
CA ASP A 132 -15.43 -46.88 4.12
C ASP A 132 -15.65 -48.25 4.75
N VAL A 133 -16.91 -48.70 4.76
CA VAL A 133 -17.32 -50.02 5.26
C VAL A 133 -17.13 -51.04 4.11
N ARG A 134 -16.02 -50.94 3.41
CA ARG A 134 -15.64 -51.94 2.40
C ARG A 134 -14.46 -52.79 2.87
N SER A 135 -14.60 -53.45 4.00
CA SER A 135 -13.70 -54.52 4.41
C SER A 135 -14.40 -55.48 5.33
N ALA A 136 -15.61 -55.89 4.97
CA ALA A 136 -16.14 -57.15 5.42
C ALA A 136 -15.99 -58.13 4.26
N GLU A 137 -14.77 -58.52 4.03
CA GLU A 137 -14.44 -59.64 3.20
C GLU A 137 -14.98 -60.89 3.86
N THR A 138 -16.07 -61.34 3.33
CA THR A 138 -16.67 -62.65 3.63
C THR A 138 -15.66 -63.72 3.26
N ALA A 139 -14.93 -64.19 4.25
CA ALA A 139 -14.21 -65.41 4.14
C ALA A 139 -15.23 -66.54 4.00
N SER A 140 -15.57 -66.95 2.81
CA SER A 140 -16.30 -68.18 2.54
C SER A 140 -15.38 -69.34 2.80
N ILE A 141 -15.59 -69.97 3.94
CA ILE A 141 -15.00 -71.27 4.25
C ILE A 141 -15.73 -72.27 3.41
N THR A 142 -15.13 -72.71 2.33
CA THR A 142 -15.54 -73.95 1.61
C THR A 142 -15.11 -75.14 2.42
N LEU A 143 -16.05 -75.70 3.15
CA LEU A 143 -15.91 -77.04 3.70
C LEU A 143 -16.05 -78.02 2.53
N SER A 144 -14.94 -78.57 2.08
CA SER A 144 -14.92 -79.74 1.24
C SER A 144 -15.18 -80.95 2.08
N ASP A 145 -16.40 -81.40 1.99
CA ASP A 145 -16.80 -82.67 2.57
C ASP A 145 -16.28 -83.74 1.61
N GLU A 146 -15.21 -84.41 1.99
CA GLU A 146 -14.75 -85.61 1.33
C GLU A 146 -14.81 -86.75 2.31
N VAL A 147 -15.92 -87.43 2.23
CA VAL A 147 -16.15 -88.73 2.86
C VAL A 147 -15.90 -89.82 1.82
N LEU A 148 -14.85 -90.59 1.99
CA LEU A 148 -14.76 -91.99 1.83
C LEU A 148 -13.33 -92.42 1.67
#